data_3ae235ee584671b929c25bd51b0f6cdd
#
_entry.id   3ae235ee584671b929c25bd51b0f6cdd
#
_cell.length_a   1.000
_cell.length_b   1.000
_cell.length_c   1.000
_cell.angle_alpha   90.00
_cell.angle_beta   90.00
_cell.angle_gamma   90.00
#
_symmetry.space_group_name_H-M   'P 1'
#
loop_
_entity.id
_entity.type
_entity.pdbx_description
1 polymer ?
#
loop_
_entity_poly.entity_id
_entity_poly.type
_entity_poly.pdbx_seq_one_letter_code
_entity_poly.pdbx_strand_id
1 'polypeptide(L)'
;GRESIGGLDGKGAQLQNGDLLPCRDTELLPPLCVPFEQQPQHLQNAPTKTVLRVVLGYQQEHFSHQQKHILFNSDYQISDLNDRMGFRLSGPSIAPSVNGILSEGICLGAMQVPADGQPIILLNDRQTIGGYPKIGSVLSLDLNKLVQLPPKSVINFEPISIEEAHNLLQLSAVNAQRIQAEIDLDALSQEIETLLVALNPRGMQTVSPDIKSGSYLRAANLICDSIGTVLIGTGFPVNGSFETDGPVGAIALYKAIKELGGTPIIVSDEPLLSALKNDYQVHEITVNDDQAERILAQYNPSLIISIERPGKADDGCYYNMRGMDISDKSANFDSFMINAPCPTIAIGDGGNEIGMGNIAETLSKLDIRASQTRCDELLVADVSNWAAHGLIALLSVMTGKDLLANWNNQAVLAYLSDAGSVDGVTGENTLTEDGMDSSVSEALIERFRVLIGLNYRV
;
A
#
# COMPACT_ATOMS: atom_id res chain seq x y z
N GLY A 1 -12.75 -6.68 20.21
CA GLY A 1 -13.67 -6.44 21.27
C GLY A 1 -14.92 -7.25 21.11
N ARG A 2 -15.68 -7.45 22.16
CA ARG A 2 -16.93 -8.20 22.14
C ARG A 2 -18.07 -7.23 22.26
N GLU A 3 -18.51 -6.66 21.35
CA GLU A 3 -19.18 -5.45 21.60
C GLU A 3 -20.59 -5.33 21.04
N SER A 4 -21.27 -6.49 20.90
CA SER A 4 -22.72 -6.52 20.67
C SER A 4 -23.51 -5.85 21.79
N ILE A 5 -22.95 -5.81 23.00
CA ILE A 5 -23.61 -5.25 24.19
C ILE A 5 -22.97 -3.92 24.61
N GLY A 6 -21.65 -3.83 24.58
CA GLY A 6 -20.90 -2.69 25.14
C GLY A 6 -20.42 -1.65 24.14
N GLY A 7 -20.35 -1.97 22.85
CA GLY A 7 -19.67 -1.15 21.85
C GLY A 7 -18.13 -1.17 22.04
N LEU A 8 -17.36 -0.73 21.06
CA LEU A 8 -15.89 -0.68 21.16
C LEU A 8 -15.38 0.34 22.19
N ASP A 9 -16.18 1.34 22.49
CA ASP A 9 -15.94 2.36 23.52
C ASP A 9 -16.46 1.97 24.91
N GLY A 10 -17.07 0.79 25.05
CA GLY A 10 -17.73 0.34 26.27
C GLY A 10 -19.09 0.99 26.57
N LYS A 11 -19.60 1.85 25.69
CA LYS A 11 -20.86 2.59 25.88
C LYS A 11 -22.03 2.03 25.07
N GLY A 12 -21.80 1.00 24.25
CA GLY A 12 -22.83 0.34 23.45
C GLY A 12 -23.22 1.05 22.15
N ALA A 13 -22.57 2.15 21.83
CA ALA A 13 -22.83 2.87 20.59
C ALA A 13 -22.20 2.17 19.37
N GLN A 14 -22.86 2.27 18.21
CA GLN A 14 -22.23 1.92 16.95
C GLN A 14 -21.24 2.99 16.52
N LEU A 15 -20.08 2.57 15.99
CA LEU A 15 -19.10 3.49 15.43
C LEU A 15 -19.70 4.29 14.27
N GLN A 16 -19.40 5.56 14.23
CA GLN A 16 -19.77 6.48 13.18
C GLN A 16 -18.53 6.84 12.33
N ASN A 17 -18.76 7.30 11.10
CA ASN A 17 -17.66 7.81 10.29
C ASN A 17 -17.03 9.04 10.98
N GLY A 18 -15.72 9.01 11.19
CA GLY A 18 -14.97 10.05 11.90
C GLY A 18 -14.75 9.80 13.40
N ASP A 19 -15.24 8.68 13.96
CA ASP A 19 -14.93 8.31 15.33
C ASP A 19 -13.43 8.02 15.51
N LEU A 20 -12.83 8.61 16.54
CA LEU A 20 -11.44 8.36 16.92
C LEU A 20 -11.37 7.21 17.92
N LEU A 21 -10.71 6.14 17.54
CA LEU A 21 -10.46 5.00 18.42
C LEU A 21 -9.07 5.11 19.03
N PRO A 22 -8.96 5.10 20.39
CA PRO A 22 -7.65 5.06 21.02
C PRO A 22 -6.96 3.73 20.69
N CYS A 23 -5.76 3.81 20.12
CA CYS A 23 -4.86 2.68 19.95
C CYS A 23 -3.58 2.91 20.76
N ARG A 24 -2.82 1.84 20.98
CA ARG A 24 -1.47 1.98 21.54
C ARG A 24 -0.56 2.57 20.46
N ASP A 25 0.45 3.33 20.91
CA ASP A 25 1.57 3.66 20.03
C ASP A 25 2.18 2.33 19.56
N THR A 26 2.13 2.11 18.28
CA THR A 26 2.72 0.91 17.66
C THR A 26 4.00 1.34 16.96
N GLU A 27 5.04 0.54 17.09
CA GLU A 27 6.20 0.64 16.21
C GLU A 27 5.71 0.45 14.76
N LEU A 28 6.27 1.21 13.84
CA LEU A 28 6.04 1.00 12.42
C LEU A 28 6.53 -0.41 12.07
N LEU A 29 5.64 -1.20 11.54
CA LEU A 29 5.96 -2.54 11.04
C LEU A 29 5.66 -2.58 9.55
N PRO A 30 6.42 -3.36 8.78
CA PRO A 30 6.09 -3.57 7.37
C PRO A 30 4.68 -4.16 7.26
N PRO A 31 3.86 -3.72 6.31
CA PRO A 31 2.59 -4.36 6.03
C PRO A 31 2.82 -5.78 5.55
N LEU A 32 2.18 -6.75 6.19
CA LEU A 32 2.35 -8.16 5.88
C LEU A 32 1.06 -8.74 5.30
N CYS A 33 1.17 -9.56 4.28
CA CYS A 33 0.07 -10.34 3.74
C CYS A 33 0.39 -11.84 3.77
N VAL A 34 -0.66 -12.65 3.72
CA VAL A 34 -0.54 -14.10 3.47
C VAL A 34 -0.66 -14.30 1.96
N PRO A 35 0.35 -14.90 1.29
CA PRO A 35 0.29 -15.16 -0.14
C PRO A 35 -0.98 -15.91 -0.54
N PHE A 36 -1.53 -15.57 -1.72
CA PHE A 36 -2.82 -16.10 -2.18
C PHE A 36 -2.89 -17.63 -2.13
N GLU A 37 -1.81 -18.32 -2.51
CA GLU A 37 -1.70 -19.78 -2.54
C GLU A 37 -1.76 -20.39 -1.13
N GLN A 38 -1.40 -19.62 -0.10
CA GLN A 38 -1.41 -20.05 1.30
C GLN A 38 -2.71 -19.65 2.01
N GLN A 39 -3.56 -18.84 1.37
CA GLN A 39 -4.85 -18.45 1.94
C GLN A 39 -5.82 -19.66 1.96
N PRO A 40 -6.72 -19.73 2.96
CA PRO A 40 -7.76 -20.74 3.00
C PRO A 40 -8.62 -20.73 1.73
N GLN A 41 -8.92 -21.92 1.17
CA GLN A 41 -9.65 -22.04 -0.09
C GLN A 41 -10.99 -21.29 -0.15
N HIS A 42 -11.69 -21.16 0.99
CA HIS A 42 -12.97 -20.43 1.04
C HIS A 42 -12.81 -18.91 0.88
N LEU A 43 -11.60 -18.36 1.05
CA LEU A 43 -11.28 -16.96 0.76
C LEU A 43 -10.86 -16.76 -0.71
N GLN A 44 -10.30 -17.81 -1.33
CA GLN A 44 -9.87 -17.75 -2.74
C GLN A 44 -11.04 -17.88 -3.72
N ASN A 45 -12.04 -18.70 -3.37
CA ASN A 45 -13.20 -18.96 -4.22
C ASN A 45 -14.46 -18.89 -3.37
N ALA A 46 -15.39 -17.98 -3.68
CA ALA A 46 -16.69 -17.95 -3.06
C ALA A 46 -17.49 -19.20 -3.48
N PRO A 47 -17.73 -20.18 -2.60
CA PRO A 47 -18.47 -21.37 -2.95
C PRO A 47 -19.95 -21.00 -3.19
N THR A 48 -20.53 -21.58 -4.22
CA THR A 48 -21.99 -21.45 -4.48
C THR A 48 -22.84 -22.03 -3.35
N LYS A 49 -22.25 -22.90 -2.54
CA LYS A 49 -22.89 -23.58 -1.41
C LYS A 49 -21.82 -23.90 -0.35
N THR A 50 -22.09 -23.48 0.88
CA THR A 50 -21.16 -23.71 2.00
C THR A 50 -21.62 -24.88 2.85
N VAL A 51 -20.75 -25.87 3.05
CA VAL A 51 -20.98 -27.01 3.93
C VAL A 51 -20.32 -26.75 5.28
N LEU A 52 -21.11 -26.91 6.37
CA LEU A 52 -20.66 -26.82 7.75
C LEU A 52 -20.69 -28.19 8.40
N ARG A 53 -19.56 -28.63 8.93
CA ARG A 53 -19.43 -29.91 9.61
C ARG A 53 -19.92 -29.81 11.04
N VAL A 54 -20.68 -30.82 11.48
CA VAL A 54 -21.35 -30.84 12.77
C VAL A 54 -20.99 -32.10 13.53
N VAL A 55 -20.48 -31.93 14.74
CA VAL A 55 -20.37 -33.00 15.74
C VAL A 55 -21.68 -33.09 16.49
N LEU A 56 -22.36 -34.21 16.44
CA LEU A 56 -23.58 -34.44 17.20
C LEU A 56 -23.30 -34.48 18.70
N GLY A 57 -24.10 -33.74 19.47
CA GLY A 57 -23.99 -33.63 20.92
C GLY A 57 -24.77 -34.71 21.67
N TYR A 58 -24.63 -34.78 23.00
CA TYR A 58 -25.36 -35.73 23.83
C TYR A 58 -26.88 -35.50 23.86
N GLN A 59 -27.36 -34.30 23.56
CA GLN A 59 -28.80 -34.00 23.44
C GLN A 59 -29.39 -34.37 22.08
N GLN A 60 -28.63 -34.96 21.17
CA GLN A 60 -29.13 -35.47 19.88
C GLN A 60 -30.26 -36.48 20.01
N GLU A 61 -30.43 -37.09 21.20
CA GLU A 61 -31.51 -38.04 21.50
C GLU A 61 -32.90 -37.39 21.50
N HIS A 62 -32.98 -36.06 21.72
CA HIS A 62 -34.20 -35.29 21.59
C HIS A 62 -34.65 -35.08 20.15
N PHE A 63 -33.86 -35.53 19.18
CA PHE A 63 -34.11 -35.41 17.74
C PHE A 63 -34.22 -36.80 17.10
N SER A 64 -35.35 -37.11 16.48
CA SER A 64 -35.60 -38.37 15.81
C SER A 64 -34.58 -38.61 14.66
N HIS A 65 -34.47 -39.86 14.19
CA HIS A 65 -33.67 -40.18 13.01
C HIS A 65 -34.09 -39.39 11.76
N GLN A 66 -35.41 -39.18 11.62
CA GLN A 66 -35.97 -38.40 10.50
C GLN A 66 -35.53 -36.93 10.58
N GLN A 67 -35.54 -36.32 11.76
CA GLN A 67 -35.09 -34.91 11.93
C GLN A 67 -33.59 -34.74 11.68
N LYS A 68 -32.77 -35.69 12.13
CA LYS A 68 -31.35 -35.72 11.79
C LYS A 68 -31.13 -35.89 10.28
N HIS A 69 -31.92 -36.77 9.64
CA HIS A 69 -31.85 -36.94 8.18
C HIS A 69 -32.26 -35.65 7.46
N ILE A 70 -33.28 -34.94 7.91
CA ILE A 70 -33.69 -33.65 7.36
C ILE A 70 -32.54 -32.64 7.51
N LEU A 71 -31.94 -32.52 8.69
CA LEU A 71 -30.84 -31.57 8.94
C LEU A 71 -29.68 -31.74 7.95
N PHE A 72 -29.24 -32.98 7.74
CA PHE A 72 -28.06 -33.27 6.94
C PHE A 72 -28.29 -33.40 5.43
N ASN A 73 -29.59 -33.42 4.99
CA ASN A 73 -29.93 -33.55 3.57
C ASN A 73 -30.76 -32.37 3.03
N SER A 74 -30.82 -31.28 3.78
CA SER A 74 -31.60 -30.10 3.37
C SER A 74 -30.72 -28.85 3.30
N ASP A 75 -31.18 -27.91 2.51
CA ASP A 75 -30.62 -26.57 2.44
C ASP A 75 -31.22 -25.67 3.53
N TYR A 76 -30.37 -24.89 4.17
CA TYR A 76 -30.78 -23.86 5.12
C TYR A 76 -30.26 -22.52 4.64
N GLN A 77 -31.05 -21.47 4.83
CA GLN A 77 -30.69 -20.11 4.45
C GLN A 77 -30.39 -19.30 5.69
N ILE A 78 -29.30 -18.49 5.64
CA ILE A 78 -28.99 -17.53 6.69
C ILE A 78 -30.05 -16.42 6.68
N SER A 79 -30.75 -16.23 7.81
CA SER A 79 -31.77 -15.20 7.94
C SER A 79 -31.14 -13.79 8.05
N ASP A 80 -32.00 -12.76 7.92
CA ASP A 80 -31.57 -11.37 8.17
C ASP A 80 -31.42 -11.08 9.68
N LEU A 81 -31.82 -12.00 10.56
CA LEU A 81 -31.75 -11.90 12.03
C LEU A 81 -30.47 -12.60 12.54
N ASN A 82 -29.31 -12.12 12.14
CA ASN A 82 -28.02 -12.64 12.57
C ASN A 82 -27.15 -11.52 13.13
N ASP A 83 -26.42 -11.86 14.15
CA ASP A 83 -25.48 -10.97 14.82
C ASP A 83 -24.30 -11.75 15.41
N ARG A 84 -23.48 -11.11 16.21
CA ARG A 84 -22.34 -11.74 16.89
C ARG A 84 -22.72 -12.74 17.98
N MET A 85 -23.98 -12.76 18.42
CA MET A 85 -24.50 -13.76 19.37
C MET A 85 -24.81 -15.08 18.66
N GLY A 86 -25.33 -15.03 17.44
CA GLY A 86 -25.66 -16.23 16.68
C GLY A 86 -26.36 -15.97 15.34
N PHE A 87 -26.29 -16.96 14.49
CA PHE A 87 -26.92 -16.97 13.17
C PHE A 87 -28.17 -17.80 13.20
N ARG A 88 -29.33 -17.18 12.95
CA ARG A 88 -30.62 -17.85 12.78
C ARG A 88 -30.74 -18.35 11.36
N LEU A 89 -31.19 -19.57 11.23
CA LEU A 89 -31.37 -20.20 9.93
C LEU A 89 -32.85 -20.37 9.60
N SER A 90 -33.15 -20.41 8.32
CA SER A 90 -34.48 -20.72 7.78
C SER A 90 -34.40 -21.95 6.86
N GLY A 91 -35.21 -22.93 7.09
CA GLY A 91 -35.22 -24.17 6.32
C GLY A 91 -36.26 -25.17 6.81
N PRO A 92 -36.17 -26.44 6.41
CA PRO A 92 -37.02 -27.48 6.94
C PRO A 92 -36.93 -27.62 8.45
N SER A 93 -38.05 -27.65 9.14
CA SER A 93 -38.11 -27.73 10.61
C SER A 93 -37.59 -29.04 11.14
N ILE A 94 -36.78 -28.97 12.20
CA ILE A 94 -36.25 -30.11 12.97
C ILE A 94 -36.64 -29.99 14.45
N ALA A 95 -37.89 -29.69 14.75
CA ALA A 95 -38.34 -29.47 16.11
C ALA A 95 -37.98 -30.61 17.04
N PRO A 96 -37.37 -30.35 18.22
CA PRO A 96 -37.01 -31.39 19.17
C PRO A 96 -38.27 -32.00 19.85
N SER A 97 -38.13 -33.17 20.47
CA SER A 97 -39.21 -33.84 21.23
C SER A 97 -39.55 -33.13 22.56
N VAL A 98 -38.76 -32.14 22.98
CA VAL A 98 -38.96 -31.33 24.19
C VAL A 98 -38.88 -29.84 23.84
N ASN A 99 -39.75 -29.03 24.45
CA ASN A 99 -39.81 -27.59 24.16
C ASN A 99 -38.71 -26.78 24.88
N GLY A 100 -38.00 -27.39 25.79
CA GLY A 100 -36.93 -26.76 26.55
C GLY A 100 -36.26 -27.76 27.51
N ILE A 101 -35.11 -27.38 27.99
CA ILE A 101 -34.35 -28.14 28.97
C ILE A 101 -33.93 -27.24 30.14
N LEU A 102 -33.46 -27.84 31.23
CA LEU A 102 -32.77 -27.04 32.26
C LEU A 102 -31.60 -26.30 31.66
N SER A 103 -31.49 -25.00 31.97
CA SER A 103 -30.41 -24.16 31.42
C SER A 103 -29.05 -24.73 31.79
N GLU A 104 -28.20 -24.86 30.79
CA GLU A 104 -26.85 -25.40 30.94
C GLU A 104 -25.85 -24.61 30.09
N GLY A 105 -24.54 -24.89 30.27
CA GLY A 105 -23.46 -24.23 29.56
C GLY A 105 -23.57 -24.40 28.04
N ILE A 106 -23.21 -23.35 27.30
CA ILE A 106 -23.26 -23.31 25.84
C ILE A 106 -21.84 -23.07 25.29
N CYS A 107 -21.38 -23.96 24.41
CA CYS A 107 -20.13 -23.80 23.69
C CYS A 107 -20.27 -22.92 22.44
N LEU A 108 -19.14 -22.42 21.94
CA LEU A 108 -19.06 -21.79 20.63
C LEU A 108 -19.44 -22.78 19.53
N GLY A 109 -20.26 -22.36 18.57
CA GLY A 109 -20.73 -23.22 17.49
C GLY A 109 -21.92 -24.11 17.84
N ALA A 110 -22.42 -24.09 19.11
CA ALA A 110 -23.58 -24.89 19.50
C ALA A 110 -24.78 -24.57 18.61
N MET A 111 -25.46 -25.62 18.15
CA MET A 111 -26.69 -25.53 17.34
C MET A 111 -27.89 -25.74 18.26
N GLN A 112 -28.48 -24.64 18.72
CA GLN A 112 -29.73 -24.63 19.46
C GLN A 112 -30.93 -24.74 18.52
N VAL A 113 -31.94 -25.51 18.90
CA VAL A 113 -33.17 -25.65 18.14
C VAL A 113 -34.36 -25.35 19.04
N PRO A 114 -34.95 -24.14 18.93
CA PRO A 114 -36.21 -23.81 19.61
C PRO A 114 -37.38 -24.63 19.12
N ALA A 115 -38.57 -24.43 19.72
CA ALA A 115 -39.80 -25.19 19.43
C ALA A 115 -40.29 -25.04 17.97
N ASP A 116 -39.94 -23.97 17.27
CA ASP A 116 -40.21 -23.76 15.84
C ASP A 116 -39.39 -24.64 14.91
N GLY A 117 -38.37 -25.29 15.45
CA GLY A 117 -37.50 -26.21 14.73
C GLY A 117 -36.46 -25.53 13.82
N GLN A 118 -36.30 -24.22 13.94
CA GLN A 118 -35.27 -23.48 13.13
C GLN A 118 -33.95 -23.43 13.89
N PRO A 119 -32.86 -23.96 13.30
CA PRO A 119 -31.55 -23.97 14.00
C PRO A 119 -30.96 -22.57 14.19
N ILE A 120 -30.31 -22.39 15.33
CA ILE A 120 -29.51 -21.18 15.66
C ILE A 120 -28.10 -21.64 15.96
N ILE A 121 -27.12 -21.15 15.19
CA ILE A 121 -25.69 -21.42 15.43
C ILE A 121 -25.15 -20.30 16.29
N LEU A 122 -24.66 -20.62 17.49
CA LEU A 122 -24.22 -19.65 18.49
C LEU A 122 -22.75 -19.27 18.27
N LEU A 123 -22.46 -17.97 18.37
CA LEU A 123 -21.16 -17.38 18.05
C LEU A 123 -20.46 -16.79 19.28
N ASN A 124 -19.52 -15.89 19.06
CA ASN A 124 -18.61 -15.41 20.11
C ASN A 124 -19.29 -14.64 21.25
N ASP A 125 -20.32 -13.85 20.94
CA ASP A 125 -21.04 -13.03 21.95
C ASP A 125 -22.28 -13.72 22.51
N ARG A 126 -22.41 -15.03 22.26
CA ARG A 126 -23.53 -15.85 22.77
C ARG A 126 -23.67 -15.76 24.26
N GLN A 127 -24.87 -16.02 24.76
CA GLN A 127 -25.10 -16.25 26.18
C GLN A 127 -24.28 -17.48 26.68
N THR A 128 -23.85 -17.44 27.94
CA THR A 128 -23.03 -18.51 28.54
C THR A 128 -23.85 -19.73 28.94
N ILE A 129 -25.16 -19.56 29.17
CA ILE A 129 -26.14 -20.61 29.49
C ILE A 129 -27.39 -20.48 28.64
N GLY A 130 -28.10 -21.55 28.41
CA GLY A 130 -29.37 -21.55 27.66
C GLY A 130 -30.16 -22.84 27.83
N GLY A 131 -31.47 -22.74 27.60
CA GLY A 131 -32.45 -23.78 27.86
C GLY A 131 -33.10 -24.39 26.60
N TYR A 132 -32.57 -24.12 25.40
CA TYR A 132 -33.02 -24.82 24.19
C TYR A 132 -32.18 -26.08 23.97
N PRO A 133 -32.80 -27.20 23.51
CA PRO A 133 -32.06 -28.39 23.12
C PRO A 133 -31.01 -28.10 22.06
N LYS A 134 -29.83 -28.72 22.17
CA LYS A 134 -28.73 -28.62 21.21
C LYS A 134 -28.55 -29.95 20.48
N ILE A 135 -28.68 -29.93 19.14
CA ILE A 135 -28.48 -31.14 18.34
C ILE A 135 -27.01 -31.51 18.25
N GLY A 136 -26.12 -30.50 18.26
CA GLY A 136 -24.69 -30.67 18.13
C GLY A 136 -23.96 -29.35 18.15
N SER A 137 -22.74 -29.34 17.63
CA SER A 137 -21.93 -28.15 17.48
C SER A 137 -21.22 -28.13 16.13
N VAL A 138 -21.26 -26.99 15.45
CA VAL A 138 -20.49 -26.77 14.22
C VAL A 138 -19.00 -26.76 14.56
N LEU A 139 -18.19 -27.45 13.73
CA LEU A 139 -16.74 -27.46 13.85
C LEU A 139 -16.19 -26.01 13.82
N SER A 140 -15.35 -25.67 14.77
CA SER A 140 -14.84 -24.29 14.92
C SER A 140 -14.13 -23.77 13.65
N LEU A 141 -13.49 -24.63 12.87
CA LEU A 141 -12.89 -24.26 11.58
C LEU A 141 -13.91 -23.79 10.55
N ASP A 142 -15.17 -24.27 10.64
CA ASP A 142 -16.22 -23.92 9.68
C ASP A 142 -16.99 -22.66 10.13
N LEU A 143 -16.88 -22.25 11.38
CA LEU A 143 -17.44 -20.97 11.85
C LEU A 143 -16.82 -19.77 11.14
N ASN A 144 -15.55 -19.84 10.79
CA ASN A 144 -14.89 -18.80 10.02
C ASN A 144 -15.49 -18.64 8.61
N LYS A 145 -15.96 -19.75 8.00
CA LYS A 145 -16.67 -19.70 6.73
C LYS A 145 -18.05 -19.06 6.92
N LEU A 146 -18.79 -19.50 7.96
CA LEU A 146 -20.15 -19.02 8.23
C LEU A 146 -20.21 -17.51 8.44
N VAL A 147 -19.31 -16.95 9.27
CA VAL A 147 -19.34 -15.51 9.63
C VAL A 147 -18.99 -14.58 8.47
N GLN A 148 -18.45 -15.11 7.39
CA GLN A 148 -18.12 -14.36 6.17
C GLN A 148 -19.22 -14.41 5.12
N LEU A 149 -20.26 -15.20 5.33
CA LEU A 149 -21.35 -15.32 4.40
C LEU A 149 -22.36 -14.16 4.57
N PRO A 150 -22.81 -13.54 3.47
CA PRO A 150 -23.88 -12.56 3.52
C PRO A 150 -25.22 -13.19 3.91
N PRO A 151 -26.17 -12.40 4.44
CA PRO A 151 -27.55 -12.85 4.63
C PRO A 151 -28.14 -13.48 3.35
N LYS A 152 -29.03 -14.47 3.52
CA LYS A 152 -29.64 -15.25 2.43
C LYS A 152 -28.72 -16.26 1.73
N SER A 153 -27.44 -16.36 2.15
CA SER A 153 -26.60 -17.45 1.68
C SER A 153 -27.14 -18.81 2.07
N VAL A 154 -26.93 -19.80 1.19
CA VAL A 154 -27.39 -21.17 1.41
C VAL A 154 -26.25 -21.99 2.01
N ILE A 155 -26.56 -22.72 3.08
CA ILE A 155 -25.65 -23.61 3.78
C ILE A 155 -26.25 -25.01 3.94
N ASN A 156 -25.38 -25.98 4.08
CA ASN A 156 -25.72 -27.37 4.41
C ASN A 156 -24.91 -27.87 5.57
N PHE A 157 -25.36 -29.01 6.14
CA PHE A 157 -24.64 -29.64 7.23
C PHE A 157 -24.15 -31.04 6.83
N GLU A 158 -22.98 -31.38 7.34
CA GLU A 158 -22.38 -32.71 7.22
C GLU A 158 -22.01 -33.23 8.61
N PRO A 159 -22.42 -34.45 9.00
CA PRO A 159 -22.01 -35.01 10.29
C PRO A 159 -20.55 -35.47 10.21
N ILE A 160 -19.81 -35.20 11.30
CA ILE A 160 -18.45 -35.75 11.49
C ILE A 160 -18.33 -36.35 12.89
N SER A 161 -17.40 -37.31 13.02
CA SER A 161 -17.04 -37.87 14.33
C SER A 161 -16.19 -36.89 15.15
N ILE A 162 -16.10 -37.14 16.46
CA ILE A 162 -15.22 -36.38 17.37
C ILE A 162 -13.75 -36.56 16.96
N GLU A 163 -13.39 -37.78 16.56
CA GLU A 163 -12.04 -38.12 16.14
C GLU A 163 -11.63 -37.37 14.87
N GLU A 164 -12.53 -37.34 13.89
CA GLU A 164 -12.32 -36.55 12.65
C GLU A 164 -12.20 -35.06 12.93
N ALA A 165 -13.07 -34.52 13.77
CA ALA A 165 -13.02 -33.12 14.20
C ALA A 165 -11.68 -32.78 14.86
N HIS A 166 -11.20 -33.64 15.76
CA HIS A 166 -9.93 -33.48 16.45
C HIS A 166 -8.74 -33.52 15.47
N ASN A 167 -8.71 -34.48 14.55
CA ASN A 167 -7.67 -34.59 13.54
C ASN A 167 -7.61 -33.36 12.62
N LEU A 168 -8.79 -32.83 12.21
CA LEU A 168 -8.86 -31.62 11.39
C LEU A 168 -8.36 -30.38 12.12
N LEU A 169 -8.65 -30.24 13.42
CA LEU A 169 -8.14 -29.15 14.24
C LEU A 169 -6.62 -29.21 14.39
N GLN A 170 -6.07 -30.41 14.64
CA GLN A 170 -4.62 -30.59 14.71
C GLN A 170 -3.93 -30.27 13.37
N LEU A 171 -4.48 -30.79 12.27
CA LEU A 171 -3.94 -30.53 10.94
C LEU A 171 -3.99 -29.01 10.62
N SER A 172 -5.07 -28.35 10.95
CA SER A 172 -5.19 -26.90 10.79
C SER A 172 -4.14 -26.13 11.57
N ALA A 173 -3.89 -26.51 12.83
CA ALA A 173 -2.86 -25.89 13.68
C ALA A 173 -1.45 -26.07 13.09
N VAL A 174 -1.13 -27.28 12.59
CA VAL A 174 0.16 -27.55 11.93
C VAL A 174 0.30 -26.73 10.65
N ASN A 175 -0.77 -26.65 9.85
CA ASN A 175 -0.74 -25.87 8.61
C ASN A 175 -0.59 -24.37 8.89
N ALA A 176 -1.24 -23.84 9.93
CA ALA A 176 -1.10 -22.44 10.32
C ALA A 176 0.35 -22.06 10.67
N GLN A 177 1.12 -22.99 11.25
CA GLN A 177 2.55 -22.78 11.55
C GLN A 177 3.45 -22.72 10.30
N ARG A 178 2.94 -23.18 9.15
CA ARG A 178 3.66 -23.16 7.88
C ARG A 178 3.38 -21.94 7.03
N ILE A 179 2.39 -21.14 7.41
CA ILE A 179 2.07 -19.91 6.70
C ILE A 179 3.20 -18.92 6.94
N GLN A 180 3.81 -18.46 5.85
CA GLN A 180 4.81 -17.40 5.86
C GLN A 180 4.14 -16.12 5.36
N ALA A 181 4.17 -15.08 6.19
CA ALA A 181 3.74 -13.75 5.76
C ALA A 181 4.86 -13.11 4.92
N GLU A 182 4.48 -12.41 3.89
CA GLU A 182 5.35 -11.61 3.02
C GLU A 182 4.99 -10.14 3.15
N ILE A 183 5.89 -9.24 2.75
CA ILE A 183 5.59 -7.81 2.72
C ILE A 183 4.57 -7.58 1.61
N ASP A 184 3.46 -6.92 1.96
CA ASP A 184 2.45 -6.46 1.02
C ASP A 184 2.98 -5.21 0.31
N LEU A 185 3.49 -5.38 -0.91
CA LEU A 185 4.10 -4.30 -1.68
C LEU A 185 3.10 -3.22 -2.08
N ASP A 186 1.83 -3.58 -2.33
CA ASP A 186 0.79 -2.60 -2.65
C ASP A 186 0.48 -1.73 -1.43
N ALA A 187 0.30 -2.34 -0.28
CA ALA A 187 0.07 -1.62 0.98
C ALA A 187 1.31 -0.78 1.38
N LEU A 188 2.51 -1.31 1.18
CA LEU A 188 3.77 -0.59 1.43
C LEU A 188 3.90 0.64 0.53
N SER A 189 3.59 0.52 -0.77
CA SER A 189 3.58 1.65 -1.71
C SER A 189 2.63 2.75 -1.24
N GLN A 190 1.40 2.39 -0.87
CA GLN A 190 0.40 3.35 -0.38
C GLN A 190 0.83 4.05 0.91
N GLU A 191 1.50 3.34 1.81
CA GLU A 191 2.01 3.94 3.04
C GLU A 191 3.16 4.92 2.76
N ILE A 192 4.08 4.56 1.87
CA ILE A 192 5.14 5.46 1.39
C ILE A 192 4.53 6.70 0.71
N GLU A 193 3.58 6.52 -0.19
CA GLU A 193 2.86 7.61 -0.87
C GLU A 193 2.24 8.59 0.15
N THR A 194 1.59 8.05 1.18
CA THR A 194 0.96 8.85 2.25
C THR A 194 1.99 9.64 3.06
N LEU A 195 3.11 9.01 3.41
CA LEU A 195 4.17 9.65 4.18
C LEU A 195 4.84 10.79 3.42
N LEU A 196 5.02 10.63 2.12
CA LEU A 196 5.74 11.56 1.27
C LEU A 196 5.01 12.89 1.02
N VAL A 197 3.70 12.94 1.23
CA VAL A 197 2.88 14.16 1.08
C VAL A 197 2.27 14.64 2.40
N ALA A 198 2.76 14.12 3.54
CA ALA A 198 2.15 14.34 4.84
C ALA A 198 2.28 15.77 5.38
N LEU A 199 3.31 16.52 4.99
CA LEU A 199 3.54 17.90 5.42
C LEU A 199 2.77 18.92 4.56
N ASN A 200 2.54 18.58 3.29
CA ASN A 200 1.71 19.32 2.33
C ASN A 200 2.08 20.79 2.12
N PRO A 201 3.35 21.20 2.03
CA PRO A 201 3.75 22.60 1.93
C PRO A 201 3.27 23.27 0.63
N ARG A 202 3.17 22.52 -0.46
CA ARG A 202 2.78 22.98 -1.81
C ARG A 202 1.50 22.32 -2.34
N GLY A 203 0.73 21.65 -1.51
CA GLY A 203 -0.57 21.09 -1.88
C GLY A 203 -0.49 19.68 -2.52
N MET A 204 0.65 19.00 -2.48
CA MET A 204 0.80 17.68 -3.08
C MET A 204 -0.12 16.61 -2.45
N GLN A 205 -0.46 16.74 -1.17
CA GLN A 205 -1.49 15.91 -0.54
C GLN A 205 -2.86 16.08 -1.20
N THR A 206 -3.17 17.28 -1.70
CA THR A 206 -4.45 17.58 -2.34
C THR A 206 -4.53 17.01 -3.75
N VAL A 207 -3.41 16.93 -4.46
CA VAL A 207 -3.36 16.40 -5.84
C VAL A 207 -3.07 14.91 -5.91
N SER A 208 -2.48 14.33 -4.87
CA SER A 208 -2.13 12.90 -4.81
C SER A 208 -3.31 11.94 -5.09
N PRO A 209 -4.57 12.22 -4.68
CA PRO A 209 -5.71 11.37 -5.02
C PRO A 209 -6.01 11.26 -6.53
N ASP A 210 -5.55 12.19 -7.35
CA ASP A 210 -5.73 12.15 -8.81
C ASP A 210 -4.62 11.33 -9.50
N ILE A 211 -3.60 10.92 -8.74
CA ILE A 211 -2.59 9.97 -9.18
C ILE A 211 -3.10 8.56 -8.82
N LYS A 212 -3.01 7.66 -9.78
CA LYS A 212 -3.40 6.26 -9.53
C LYS A 212 -2.54 5.68 -8.42
N SER A 213 -3.19 5.24 -7.32
CA SER A 213 -2.51 4.60 -6.18
C SER A 213 -1.57 3.47 -6.61
N GLY A 214 -0.46 3.28 -5.91
CA GLY A 214 0.59 2.32 -6.25
C GLY A 214 1.57 2.83 -7.31
N SER A 215 1.67 4.14 -7.52
CA SER A 215 2.60 4.75 -8.48
C SER A 215 4.06 4.41 -8.17
N TYR A 216 4.43 4.41 -6.90
CA TYR A 216 5.79 4.05 -6.47
C TYR A 216 6.12 2.58 -6.76
N LEU A 217 5.17 1.66 -6.54
CA LEU A 217 5.36 0.25 -6.87
C LEU A 217 5.47 0.03 -8.38
N ARG A 218 4.64 0.72 -9.19
CA ARG A 218 4.74 0.63 -10.65
C ARG A 218 6.06 1.21 -11.15
N ALA A 219 6.51 2.34 -10.62
CA ALA A 219 7.82 2.92 -10.94
C ALA A 219 8.98 1.99 -10.55
N ALA A 220 8.91 1.36 -9.37
CA ALA A 220 9.91 0.37 -8.94
C ALA A 220 9.94 -0.85 -9.88
N ASN A 221 8.79 -1.36 -10.32
CA ASN A 221 8.70 -2.42 -11.32
C ASN A 221 9.34 -1.99 -12.63
N LEU A 222 9.04 -0.78 -13.14
CA LEU A 222 9.66 -0.25 -14.36
C LEU A 222 11.18 -0.22 -14.26
N ILE A 223 11.75 0.17 -13.11
CA ILE A 223 13.21 0.15 -12.90
C ILE A 223 13.73 -1.29 -12.92
N CYS A 224 13.09 -2.22 -12.20
CA CYS A 224 13.52 -3.62 -12.16
C CYS A 224 13.46 -4.29 -13.55
N ASP A 225 12.41 -4.02 -14.32
CA ASP A 225 12.18 -4.62 -15.63
C ASP A 225 13.06 -3.98 -16.74
N SER A 226 13.58 -2.78 -16.49
CA SER A 226 14.30 -1.95 -17.46
C SER A 226 15.77 -1.73 -17.08
N ILE A 227 16.40 -2.65 -16.34
CA ILE A 227 17.80 -2.53 -15.97
C ILE A 227 18.68 -2.53 -17.23
N GLY A 228 19.33 -1.38 -17.48
CA GLY A 228 20.13 -1.13 -18.65
C GLY A 228 20.73 0.27 -18.57
N THR A 229 20.77 1.01 -19.69
CA THR A 229 21.14 2.43 -19.68
C THR A 229 19.96 3.26 -19.20
N VAL A 230 20.13 3.99 -18.09
CA VAL A 230 19.09 4.84 -17.51
C VAL A 230 19.53 6.29 -17.57
N LEU A 231 18.77 7.15 -18.24
CA LEU A 231 18.99 8.59 -18.25
C LEU A 231 18.23 9.22 -17.07
N ILE A 232 18.94 10.03 -16.25
CA ILE A 232 18.36 10.74 -15.11
C ILE A 232 18.49 12.23 -15.35
N GLY A 233 17.40 12.90 -15.70
CA GLY A 233 17.34 14.35 -15.86
C GLY A 233 17.08 15.02 -14.52
N THR A 234 17.92 15.98 -14.13
CA THR A 234 17.77 16.76 -12.90
C THR A 234 18.37 18.15 -13.02
N GLY A 235 18.07 18.99 -12.06
CA GLY A 235 18.58 20.35 -11.93
C GLY A 235 17.52 21.40 -12.25
N PHE A 236 17.23 22.22 -11.26
CA PHE A 236 16.35 23.37 -11.36
C PHE A 236 17.19 24.65 -11.15
N PRO A 237 17.12 25.64 -12.06
CA PRO A 237 17.95 26.85 -11.94
C PRO A 237 17.39 27.80 -10.89
N VAL A 238 18.24 28.19 -9.92
CA VAL A 238 17.90 29.13 -8.86
C VAL A 238 19.03 30.15 -8.69
N ASN A 239 18.73 31.44 -8.77
CA ASN A 239 19.67 32.56 -8.52
C ASN A 239 21.01 32.48 -9.25
N GLY A 240 21.07 31.89 -10.44
CA GLY A 240 22.31 31.69 -11.20
C GLY A 240 23.15 30.48 -10.77
N SER A 241 22.57 29.65 -9.91
CA SER A 241 23.09 28.36 -9.50
C SER A 241 22.01 27.27 -9.74
N PHE A 242 22.07 26.18 -9.00
CA PHE A 242 21.10 25.09 -9.00
C PHE A 242 20.64 24.82 -7.57
N GLU A 243 19.42 24.31 -7.43
CA GLU A 243 18.88 23.97 -6.12
C GLU A 243 19.35 22.60 -5.60
N THR A 244 19.17 22.39 -4.28
CA THR A 244 19.50 21.14 -3.59
C THR A 244 18.46 20.05 -3.86
N ASP A 245 17.17 20.41 -4.05
CA ASP A 245 16.15 19.43 -4.41
C ASP A 245 16.30 18.97 -5.87
N GLY A 246 16.09 17.70 -6.10
CA GLY A 246 16.37 17.00 -7.36
C GLY A 246 17.75 16.37 -7.41
N PRO A 247 18.87 17.13 -7.35
CA PRO A 247 20.20 16.55 -7.45
C PRO A 247 20.56 15.53 -6.38
N VAL A 248 20.11 15.69 -5.12
CA VAL A 248 20.33 14.70 -4.05
C VAL A 248 19.60 13.39 -4.39
N GLY A 249 18.35 13.47 -4.80
CA GLY A 249 17.56 12.32 -5.22
C GLY A 249 18.11 11.65 -6.49
N ALA A 250 18.60 12.44 -7.45
CA ALA A 250 19.22 11.92 -8.67
C ALA A 250 20.49 11.12 -8.34
N ILE A 251 21.32 11.61 -7.42
CA ILE A 251 22.51 10.90 -6.93
C ILE A 251 22.12 9.61 -6.21
N ALA A 252 21.05 9.64 -5.41
CA ALA A 252 20.55 8.45 -4.72
C ALA A 252 20.09 7.38 -5.72
N LEU A 253 19.28 7.76 -6.71
CA LEU A 253 18.82 6.88 -7.79
C LEU A 253 19.99 6.37 -8.63
N TYR A 254 20.95 7.22 -8.96
CA TYR A 254 22.17 6.82 -9.67
C TYR A 254 22.90 5.70 -8.94
N LYS A 255 23.13 5.85 -7.64
CA LYS A 255 23.82 4.83 -6.81
C LYS A 255 23.00 3.54 -6.74
N ALA A 256 21.69 3.63 -6.50
CA ALA A 256 20.81 2.48 -6.43
C ALA A 256 20.75 1.70 -7.75
N ILE A 257 20.55 2.38 -8.88
CA ILE A 257 20.51 1.75 -10.22
C ILE A 257 21.86 1.09 -10.54
N LYS A 258 22.97 1.74 -10.21
CA LYS A 258 24.30 1.17 -10.40
C LYS A 258 24.51 -0.10 -9.58
N GLU A 259 24.04 -0.13 -8.34
CA GLU A 259 24.12 -1.32 -7.46
C GLU A 259 23.23 -2.46 -7.95
N LEU A 260 22.13 -2.14 -8.65
CA LEU A 260 21.27 -3.10 -9.33
C LEU A 260 21.84 -3.61 -10.65
N GLY A 261 22.99 -3.08 -11.10
CA GLY A 261 23.69 -3.51 -12.32
C GLY A 261 23.34 -2.68 -13.57
N GLY A 262 22.58 -1.60 -13.42
CA GLY A 262 22.30 -0.64 -14.48
C GLY A 262 23.46 0.30 -14.78
N THR A 263 23.33 1.06 -15.86
CA THR A 263 24.27 2.09 -16.29
C THR A 263 23.57 3.46 -16.24
N PRO A 264 23.50 4.11 -15.07
CA PRO A 264 22.87 5.41 -14.94
C PRO A 264 23.77 6.52 -15.51
N ILE A 265 23.13 7.51 -16.16
CA ILE A 265 23.76 8.71 -16.71
C ILE A 265 22.93 9.91 -16.27
N ILE A 266 23.52 10.84 -15.54
CA ILE A 266 22.84 12.09 -15.18
C ILE A 266 22.90 13.04 -16.36
N VAL A 267 21.76 13.53 -16.81
CA VAL A 267 21.64 14.50 -17.90
C VAL A 267 21.24 15.83 -17.31
N SER A 268 22.11 16.83 -17.46
CA SER A 268 21.90 18.15 -16.87
C SER A 268 22.62 19.25 -17.66
N ASP A 269 22.37 20.48 -17.28
CA ASP A 269 23.03 21.69 -17.77
C ASP A 269 23.96 22.29 -16.70
N GLU A 270 24.72 23.31 -17.09
CA GLU A 270 25.55 24.07 -16.16
C GLU A 270 24.68 24.93 -15.22
N PRO A 271 25.06 25.14 -13.93
CA PRO A 271 26.35 24.76 -13.36
C PRO A 271 26.37 23.37 -12.68
N LEU A 272 25.23 22.66 -12.57
CA LEU A 272 25.14 21.34 -11.92
C LEU A 272 26.04 20.31 -12.60
N LEU A 273 26.13 20.33 -13.94
CA LEU A 273 27.01 19.43 -14.67
C LEU A 273 28.46 19.49 -14.15
N SER A 274 28.99 20.70 -13.99
CA SER A 274 30.36 20.91 -13.48
C SER A 274 30.54 20.39 -12.05
N ALA A 275 29.51 20.40 -11.22
CA ALA A 275 29.54 19.83 -9.88
C ALA A 275 29.64 18.30 -9.90
N LEU A 276 29.05 17.63 -10.88
CA LEU A 276 28.86 16.16 -10.86
C LEU A 276 29.90 15.42 -11.73
N LYS A 277 30.47 16.03 -12.77
CA LYS A 277 31.23 15.35 -13.84
C LYS A 277 32.49 14.59 -13.39
N ASN A 278 33.03 14.89 -12.21
CA ASN A 278 34.23 14.21 -11.71
C ASN A 278 33.90 12.88 -11.00
N ASP A 279 32.69 12.75 -10.47
CA ASP A 279 32.28 11.64 -9.59
C ASP A 279 31.23 10.75 -10.20
N TYR A 280 30.45 11.26 -11.18
CA TYR A 280 29.33 10.59 -11.82
C TYR A 280 29.50 10.56 -13.33
N GLN A 281 28.84 9.60 -13.98
CA GLN A 281 28.67 9.61 -15.41
C GLN A 281 27.59 10.62 -15.77
N VAL A 282 27.98 11.68 -16.48
CA VAL A 282 27.08 12.79 -16.82
C VAL A 282 27.05 13.02 -18.33
N HIS A 283 25.98 13.64 -18.80
CA HIS A 283 25.85 14.15 -20.16
C HIS A 283 25.32 15.58 -20.12
N GLU A 284 26.01 16.48 -20.84
CA GLU A 284 25.64 17.88 -20.93
C GLU A 284 24.50 18.09 -21.94
N ILE A 285 23.49 18.85 -21.52
CA ILE A 285 22.51 19.48 -22.40
C ILE A 285 22.64 21.01 -22.26
N THR A 286 22.36 21.73 -23.34
CA THR A 286 22.53 23.18 -23.37
C THR A 286 21.20 23.88 -23.60
N VAL A 287 21.09 25.10 -23.03
CA VAL A 287 19.93 25.95 -23.23
C VAL A 287 19.83 26.34 -24.73
N ASN A 288 18.62 26.39 -25.26
CA ASN A 288 18.30 26.73 -26.65
C ASN A 288 18.75 25.73 -27.72
N ASP A 289 19.15 24.51 -27.32
CA ASP A 289 19.48 23.44 -28.26
C ASP A 289 18.70 22.17 -27.88
N ASP A 290 17.90 21.65 -28.80
CA ASP A 290 17.18 20.39 -28.58
C ASP A 290 18.04 19.22 -29.06
N GLN A 291 18.70 18.58 -28.10
CA GLN A 291 19.64 17.49 -28.34
C GLN A 291 19.04 16.10 -28.10
N ALA A 292 17.75 16.01 -27.76
CA ALA A 292 17.12 14.77 -27.31
C ALA A 292 17.27 13.64 -28.32
N GLU A 293 16.93 13.84 -29.59
CA GLU A 293 16.98 12.80 -30.62
C GLU A 293 18.41 12.21 -30.75
N ARG A 294 19.44 13.05 -30.76
CA ARG A 294 20.83 12.64 -30.87
C ARG A 294 21.27 11.84 -29.64
N ILE A 295 20.92 12.29 -28.45
CA ILE A 295 21.34 11.67 -27.19
C ILE A 295 20.58 10.36 -26.96
N LEU A 296 19.29 10.31 -27.27
CA LEU A 296 18.49 9.08 -27.24
C LEU A 296 19.03 8.02 -28.18
N ALA A 297 19.40 8.41 -29.42
CA ALA A 297 20.03 7.51 -30.37
C ALA A 297 21.43 7.03 -29.90
N GLN A 298 22.20 7.90 -29.26
CA GLN A 298 23.53 7.58 -28.75
C GLN A 298 23.51 6.56 -27.63
N TYR A 299 22.62 6.74 -26.65
CA TYR A 299 22.60 5.92 -25.44
C TYR A 299 21.61 4.76 -25.50
N ASN A 300 20.62 4.81 -26.39
CA ASN A 300 19.52 3.84 -26.49
C ASN A 300 19.00 3.42 -25.10
N PRO A 301 18.45 4.38 -24.31
CA PRO A 301 18.10 4.13 -22.93
C PRO A 301 16.99 3.09 -22.80
N SER A 302 17.04 2.31 -21.72
CA SER A 302 15.99 1.38 -21.30
C SER A 302 14.96 2.04 -20.39
N LEU A 303 15.31 3.19 -19.78
CA LEU A 303 14.45 3.98 -18.90
C LEU A 303 14.93 5.43 -18.86
N ILE A 304 13.99 6.37 -18.76
CA ILE A 304 14.29 7.79 -18.53
C ILE A 304 13.57 8.22 -17.24
N ILE A 305 14.32 8.88 -16.35
CA ILE A 305 13.80 9.43 -15.10
C ILE A 305 14.02 10.94 -15.12
N SER A 306 13.00 11.72 -14.81
CA SER A 306 13.09 13.15 -14.53
C SER A 306 12.85 13.39 -13.06
N ILE A 307 13.72 14.10 -12.37
CA ILE A 307 13.55 14.48 -10.98
C ILE A 307 13.86 15.96 -10.80
N GLU A 308 12.89 16.70 -10.28
CA GLU A 308 12.94 18.14 -10.04
C GLU A 308 13.57 18.87 -11.23
N ARG A 309 12.93 18.73 -12.39
CA ARG A 309 13.35 19.37 -13.62
C ARG A 309 12.20 20.22 -14.15
N PRO A 310 12.41 21.52 -14.47
CA PRO A 310 11.34 22.35 -14.99
C PRO A 310 10.75 21.77 -16.27
N GLY A 311 9.43 21.78 -16.37
CA GLY A 311 8.68 21.33 -17.54
C GLY A 311 7.98 22.50 -18.24
N LYS A 312 7.80 22.40 -19.55
CA LYS A 312 7.14 23.42 -20.36
C LYS A 312 5.68 23.60 -19.96
N ALA A 313 5.30 24.84 -19.73
CA ALA A 313 3.91 25.25 -19.58
C ALA A 313 3.17 25.25 -20.94
N ASP A 314 1.90 25.63 -20.95
CA ASP A 314 1.01 25.66 -22.12
C ASP A 314 1.47 26.63 -23.21
N ASP A 315 2.22 27.66 -22.87
CA ASP A 315 2.83 28.62 -23.78
C ASP A 315 4.24 28.23 -24.29
N GLY A 316 4.74 27.06 -23.82
CA GLY A 316 6.05 26.53 -24.21
C GLY A 316 7.23 27.08 -23.41
N CYS A 317 6.99 27.95 -22.41
CA CYS A 317 7.99 28.52 -21.52
C CYS A 317 8.15 27.70 -20.23
N TYR A 318 9.27 27.90 -19.54
CA TYR A 318 9.53 27.33 -18.22
C TYR A 318 9.30 28.37 -17.13
N TYR A 319 8.64 27.98 -16.05
CA TYR A 319 8.34 28.87 -14.94
C TYR A 319 8.76 28.26 -13.61
N ASN A 320 9.21 29.10 -12.70
CA ASN A 320 9.38 28.68 -11.31
C ASN A 320 8.06 28.83 -10.53
N MET A 321 8.02 28.37 -9.27
CA MET A 321 6.84 28.44 -8.42
C MET A 321 6.33 29.88 -8.12
N ARG A 322 7.13 30.91 -8.42
CA ARG A 322 6.75 32.34 -8.31
C ARG A 322 6.19 32.89 -9.62
N GLY A 323 6.00 32.03 -10.64
CA GLY A 323 5.52 32.43 -11.96
C GLY A 323 6.53 33.25 -12.79
N MET A 324 7.81 33.25 -12.42
CA MET A 324 8.86 33.91 -13.19
C MET A 324 9.32 33.00 -14.32
N ASP A 325 9.47 33.56 -15.52
CA ASP A 325 10.02 32.87 -16.68
C ASP A 325 11.52 32.59 -16.46
N ILE A 326 11.88 31.30 -16.56
CA ILE A 326 13.25 30.78 -16.42
C ILE A 326 13.75 30.07 -17.68
N SER A 327 13.09 30.32 -18.81
CA SER A 327 13.38 29.62 -20.08
C SER A 327 14.81 29.87 -20.59
N ASP A 328 15.36 31.03 -20.30
CA ASP A 328 16.74 31.40 -20.65
C ASP A 328 17.82 30.67 -19.84
N LYS A 329 17.40 29.92 -18.81
CA LYS A 329 18.29 29.20 -17.85
C LYS A 329 17.96 27.70 -17.78
N SER A 330 16.98 27.21 -18.54
CA SER A 330 16.53 25.83 -18.48
C SER A 330 16.77 25.14 -19.81
N ALA A 331 17.64 24.14 -19.85
CA ALA A 331 17.80 23.30 -21.04
C ALA A 331 16.62 22.34 -21.19
N ASN A 332 16.25 22.06 -22.44
CA ASN A 332 15.08 21.27 -22.79
C ASN A 332 15.29 19.79 -22.47
N PHE A 333 14.67 19.30 -21.39
CA PHE A 333 14.58 17.87 -21.09
C PHE A 333 13.20 17.27 -21.40
N ASP A 334 12.18 18.10 -21.68
CA ASP A 334 10.85 17.64 -22.10
C ASP A 334 10.89 16.76 -23.33
N SER A 335 11.74 17.11 -24.30
CA SER A 335 11.89 16.35 -25.53
C SER A 335 12.43 14.93 -25.32
N PHE A 336 13.17 14.69 -24.22
CA PHE A 336 13.58 13.33 -23.84
C PHE A 336 12.38 12.49 -23.41
N MET A 337 11.46 13.06 -22.64
CA MET A 337 10.25 12.40 -22.18
C MET A 337 9.26 12.16 -23.34
N ILE A 338 9.07 13.17 -24.18
CA ILE A 338 8.12 13.13 -25.31
C ILE A 338 8.57 12.14 -26.39
N ASN A 339 9.88 12.10 -26.69
CA ASN A 339 10.44 11.23 -27.72
C ASN A 339 11.05 9.94 -27.15
N ALA A 340 10.76 9.59 -25.90
CA ALA A 340 11.31 8.43 -25.24
C ALA A 340 11.03 7.13 -26.01
N PRO A 341 12.04 6.31 -26.34
CA PRO A 341 11.84 4.99 -26.93
C PRO A 341 11.55 3.91 -25.87
N CYS A 342 11.48 4.28 -24.61
CA CYS A 342 11.39 3.42 -23.43
C CYS A 342 10.45 4.04 -22.39
N PRO A 343 10.12 3.33 -21.30
CA PRO A 343 9.32 3.87 -20.21
C PRO A 343 9.94 5.13 -19.57
N THR A 344 9.06 5.96 -18.99
CA THR A 344 9.43 7.25 -18.39
C THR A 344 8.85 7.37 -16.98
N ILE A 345 9.67 7.86 -16.04
CA ILE A 345 9.27 8.20 -14.67
C ILE A 345 9.56 9.67 -14.45
N ALA A 346 8.64 10.38 -13.81
CA ALA A 346 8.86 11.75 -13.39
C ALA A 346 8.58 11.92 -11.90
N ILE A 347 9.38 12.76 -11.25
CA ILE A 347 9.30 13.11 -9.84
C ILE A 347 9.26 14.62 -9.72
N GLY A 348 8.28 15.15 -8.97
CA GLY A 348 8.13 16.56 -8.71
C GLY A 348 7.31 16.83 -7.45
N ASP A 349 7.30 18.07 -6.98
CA ASP A 349 6.69 18.47 -5.71
C ASP A 349 5.93 19.81 -5.74
N GLY A 350 5.97 20.54 -6.88
CA GLY A 350 5.37 21.87 -7.00
C GLY A 350 4.31 21.99 -8.10
N GLY A 351 4.42 21.23 -9.19
CA GLY A 351 3.48 21.26 -10.32
C GLY A 351 4.02 21.88 -11.60
N ASN A 352 5.17 22.53 -11.55
CA ASN A 352 5.88 23.12 -12.72
C ASN A 352 6.97 22.20 -13.28
N GLU A 353 7.17 21.01 -12.71
CA GLU A 353 8.14 20.03 -13.12
C GLU A 353 7.60 19.12 -14.23
N ILE A 354 8.51 18.51 -14.99
CA ILE A 354 8.21 17.47 -15.97
C ILE A 354 7.40 16.33 -15.32
N GLY A 355 6.40 15.83 -16.03
CA GLY A 355 5.49 14.78 -15.58
C GLY A 355 4.16 15.31 -15.01
N MET A 356 4.15 16.53 -14.49
CA MET A 356 2.96 17.16 -13.91
C MET A 356 1.82 17.36 -14.91
N GLY A 357 2.09 17.24 -16.21
CA GLY A 357 1.06 17.17 -17.25
C GLY A 357 0.08 16.00 -17.08
N ASN A 358 0.44 14.95 -16.31
CA ASN A 358 -0.46 13.85 -15.99
C ASN A 358 -1.65 14.29 -15.14
N ILE A 359 -1.49 15.33 -14.32
CA ILE A 359 -2.49 15.89 -13.41
C ILE A 359 -2.79 17.37 -13.67
N ALA A 360 -2.54 17.83 -14.88
CA ALA A 360 -2.68 19.26 -15.26
C ALA A 360 -4.07 19.82 -14.97
N GLU A 361 -5.15 19.02 -15.11
CA GLU A 361 -6.53 19.43 -14.79
C GLU A 361 -6.68 19.80 -13.30
N THR A 362 -6.10 19.02 -12.40
CA THR A 362 -6.14 19.31 -10.97
C THR A 362 -5.26 20.49 -10.62
N LEU A 363 -4.07 20.57 -11.19
CA LEU A 363 -3.14 21.68 -11.00
C LEU A 363 -3.71 23.01 -11.50
N SER A 364 -4.60 23.00 -12.51
CA SER A 364 -5.26 24.21 -12.98
C SER A 364 -6.12 24.93 -11.92
N LYS A 365 -6.42 24.25 -10.82
CA LYS A 365 -7.13 24.82 -9.65
C LYS A 365 -6.20 25.54 -8.67
N LEU A 366 -4.89 25.38 -8.86
CA LEU A 366 -3.85 26.05 -8.06
C LEU A 366 -3.31 27.27 -8.83
N ASP A 367 -2.80 28.26 -8.12
CA ASP A 367 -2.22 29.48 -8.72
C ASP A 367 -0.76 29.24 -9.12
N ILE A 368 -0.56 28.32 -10.08
CA ILE A 368 0.76 27.95 -10.61
C ILE A 368 0.75 27.85 -12.13
N ARG A 369 1.90 28.05 -12.75
CA ARG A 369 2.14 27.78 -14.16
C ARG A 369 2.58 26.32 -14.33
N ALA A 370 1.59 25.42 -14.40
CA ALA A 370 1.82 23.97 -14.43
C ALA A 370 2.49 23.50 -15.71
N SER A 371 3.40 22.54 -15.57
CA SER A 371 3.97 21.82 -16.72
C SER A 371 2.91 21.01 -17.46
N GLN A 372 3.06 20.94 -18.80
CA GLN A 372 2.19 20.14 -19.68
C GLN A 372 2.84 18.80 -20.07
N THR A 373 4.12 18.62 -19.77
CA THR A 373 4.85 17.42 -20.15
C THR A 373 4.42 16.23 -19.30
N ARG A 374 4.11 15.11 -19.96
CA ARG A 374 3.62 13.88 -19.37
C ARG A 374 4.71 12.82 -19.25
N CYS A 375 4.42 11.79 -18.45
CA CYS A 375 5.24 10.58 -18.29
C CYS A 375 4.35 9.35 -18.09
N ASP A 376 4.96 8.15 -18.08
CA ASP A 376 4.23 6.90 -17.82
C ASP A 376 3.88 6.78 -16.34
N GLU A 377 4.82 7.03 -15.43
CA GLU A 377 4.58 7.04 -14.00
C GLU A 377 5.04 8.36 -13.36
N LEU A 378 4.09 9.05 -12.73
CA LEU A 378 4.32 10.28 -11.97
C LEU A 378 4.37 9.97 -10.47
N LEU A 379 5.44 10.42 -9.82
CA LEU A 379 5.62 10.37 -8.37
C LEU A 379 5.60 11.78 -7.81
N VAL A 380 4.81 12.00 -6.78
CA VAL A 380 4.76 13.29 -6.07
C VAL A 380 5.16 13.12 -4.61
N ALA A 381 5.76 14.16 -4.06
CA ALA A 381 6.16 14.24 -2.66
C ALA A 381 6.15 15.69 -2.19
N ASP A 382 6.39 15.91 -0.90
CA ASP A 382 6.60 17.25 -0.33
C ASP A 382 7.97 17.83 -0.69
N VAL A 383 8.93 16.96 -1.03
CA VAL A 383 10.28 17.26 -1.53
C VAL A 383 10.65 16.16 -2.53
N SER A 384 11.08 16.50 -3.74
CA SER A 384 11.37 15.54 -4.80
C SER A 384 12.46 14.53 -4.42
N ASN A 385 13.46 14.95 -3.65
CA ASN A 385 14.50 14.05 -3.13
C ASN A 385 13.90 12.93 -2.26
N TRP A 386 12.87 13.23 -1.47
CA TRP A 386 12.21 12.24 -0.62
C TRP A 386 11.49 11.16 -1.43
N ALA A 387 10.90 11.54 -2.55
CA ALA A 387 10.29 10.59 -3.48
C ALA A 387 11.32 9.58 -4.01
N ALA A 388 12.53 10.05 -4.34
CA ALA A 388 13.61 9.17 -4.76
C ALA A 388 13.97 8.16 -3.65
N HIS A 389 14.05 8.59 -2.39
CA HIS A 389 14.32 7.71 -1.25
C HIS A 389 13.19 6.69 -1.02
N GLY A 390 11.92 7.10 -1.14
CA GLY A 390 10.77 6.20 -1.05
C GLY A 390 10.76 5.14 -2.16
N LEU A 391 11.10 5.53 -3.38
CA LEU A 391 11.26 4.61 -4.51
C LEU A 391 12.40 3.61 -4.29
N ILE A 392 13.55 4.06 -3.76
CA ILE A 392 14.70 3.22 -3.43
C ILE A 392 14.36 2.24 -2.29
N ALA A 393 13.53 2.64 -1.32
CA ALA A 393 13.06 1.76 -0.27
C ALA A 393 12.25 0.58 -0.84
N LEU A 394 11.32 0.83 -1.77
CA LEU A 394 10.60 -0.24 -2.48
C LEU A 394 11.52 -1.14 -3.29
N LEU A 395 12.47 -0.57 -4.04
CA LEU A 395 13.49 -1.34 -4.76
C LEU A 395 14.30 -2.23 -3.82
N SER A 396 14.59 -1.75 -2.61
CA SER A 396 15.31 -2.55 -1.60
C SER A 396 14.56 -3.81 -1.20
N VAL A 397 13.24 -3.71 -0.96
CA VAL A 397 12.39 -4.88 -0.66
C VAL A 397 12.33 -5.82 -1.85
N MET A 398 12.03 -5.32 -3.04
CA MET A 398 11.83 -6.13 -4.25
C MET A 398 13.09 -6.90 -4.65
N THR A 399 14.27 -6.30 -4.40
CA THR A 399 15.57 -6.91 -4.79
C THR A 399 16.27 -7.64 -3.65
N GLY A 400 15.77 -7.52 -2.42
CA GLY A 400 16.40 -8.08 -1.22
C GLY A 400 17.74 -7.42 -0.85
N LYS A 401 18.02 -6.22 -1.38
CA LYS A 401 19.24 -5.44 -1.12
C LYS A 401 18.90 -4.17 -0.36
N ASP A 402 19.65 -3.83 0.69
CA ASP A 402 19.50 -2.55 1.38
C ASP A 402 20.22 -1.43 0.59
N LEU A 403 19.50 -0.86 -0.39
CA LEU A 403 20.04 0.19 -1.26
C LEU A 403 20.21 1.55 -0.55
N LEU A 404 19.69 1.68 0.67
CA LEU A 404 19.84 2.87 1.53
C LEU A 404 20.87 2.66 2.66
N ALA A 405 21.50 1.49 2.78
CA ALA A 405 22.39 1.15 3.90
C ALA A 405 23.56 2.13 4.09
N ASN A 406 24.14 2.61 2.99
CA ASN A 406 25.29 3.51 2.99
C ASN A 406 24.94 4.93 2.55
N TRP A 407 23.64 5.28 2.53
CA TRP A 407 23.23 6.62 2.18
C TRP A 407 23.47 7.59 3.35
N ASN A 408 24.10 8.73 3.05
CA ASN A 408 24.32 9.81 3.99
C ASN A 408 23.85 11.11 3.33
N ASN A 409 22.65 11.54 3.69
CA ASN A 409 22.00 12.69 3.07
C ASN A 409 22.78 13.98 3.31
N GLN A 410 23.24 14.19 4.54
CA GLN A 410 24.00 15.38 4.91
C GLN A 410 25.34 15.48 4.15
N ALA A 411 26.03 14.36 3.93
CA ALA A 411 27.26 14.36 3.16
C ALA A 411 27.05 14.72 1.69
N VAL A 412 25.91 14.31 1.10
CA VAL A 412 25.56 14.67 -0.29
C VAL A 412 25.16 16.14 -0.39
N LEU A 413 24.40 16.65 0.56
CA LEU A 413 24.07 18.07 0.65
C LEU A 413 25.33 18.93 0.80
N ALA A 414 26.27 18.53 1.66
CA ALA A 414 27.55 19.22 1.81
C ALA A 414 28.38 19.24 0.51
N TYR A 415 28.43 18.09 -0.18
CA TYR A 415 29.11 17.98 -1.49
C TYR A 415 28.52 18.94 -2.53
N LEU A 416 27.17 19.04 -2.62
CA LEU A 416 26.50 19.97 -3.53
C LEU A 416 26.67 21.43 -3.08
N SER A 417 26.60 21.69 -1.77
CA SER A 417 26.81 23.03 -1.19
C SER A 417 28.22 23.56 -1.48
N ASP A 418 29.25 22.71 -1.38
CA ASP A 418 30.62 23.06 -1.74
C ASP A 418 30.76 23.43 -3.24
N ALA A 419 29.89 22.88 -4.09
CA ALA A 419 29.77 23.21 -5.51
C ALA A 419 28.87 24.41 -5.81
N GLY A 420 28.28 25.03 -4.79
CA GLY A 420 27.50 26.26 -4.90
C GLY A 420 25.99 26.06 -5.04
N SER A 421 25.44 24.88 -4.69
CA SER A 421 23.98 24.68 -4.64
C SER A 421 23.33 25.65 -3.66
N VAL A 422 22.05 25.93 -3.86
CA VAL A 422 21.24 26.75 -2.96
C VAL A 422 19.94 26.02 -2.65
N ASP A 423 19.33 26.32 -1.53
CA ASP A 423 17.98 25.87 -1.20
C ASP A 423 16.94 26.58 -2.10
N GLY A 424 16.03 25.83 -2.71
CA GLY A 424 15.05 26.35 -3.67
C GLY A 424 14.07 27.39 -3.07
N VAL A 425 13.75 27.26 -1.78
CA VAL A 425 12.83 28.15 -1.06
C VAL A 425 13.54 29.38 -0.53
N THR A 426 14.67 29.20 0.16
CA THR A 426 15.43 30.31 0.78
C THR A 426 16.33 31.04 -0.19
N GLY A 427 16.84 30.33 -1.21
CA GLY A 427 17.85 30.84 -2.14
C GLY A 427 19.25 30.98 -1.52
N GLU A 428 19.46 30.40 -0.34
CA GLU A 428 20.72 30.44 0.40
C GLU A 428 21.51 29.15 0.25
N ASN A 429 22.83 29.21 0.31
CA ASN A 429 23.68 28.04 0.33
C ASN A 429 23.68 27.42 1.73
N THR A 430 22.74 26.54 1.97
CA THR A 430 22.51 25.84 3.24
C THR A 430 22.36 24.34 3.01
N LEU A 431 22.52 23.53 4.08
CA LEU A 431 22.31 22.08 4.03
C LEU A 431 20.82 21.74 4.25
N THR A 432 19.97 22.39 3.47
CA THR A 432 18.52 22.24 3.52
C THR A 432 17.97 21.80 2.16
N GLU A 433 16.80 21.22 2.16
CA GLU A 433 16.03 20.79 0.99
C GLU A 433 14.65 21.44 1.08
N ASP A 434 14.35 22.40 0.21
CA ASP A 434 13.11 23.16 0.21
C ASP A 434 12.76 23.84 1.54
N GLY A 435 13.76 24.42 2.18
CA GLY A 435 13.65 25.07 3.48
C GLY A 435 13.62 24.12 4.66
N MET A 436 13.72 22.80 4.43
CA MET A 436 13.75 21.78 5.47
C MET A 436 15.16 21.38 5.83
N ASP A 437 15.43 21.28 7.13
CA ASP A 437 16.72 20.82 7.65
C ASP A 437 16.99 19.36 7.26
N SER A 438 18.26 19.02 6.98
CA SER A 438 18.67 17.67 6.57
C SER A 438 18.23 16.55 7.55
N SER A 439 18.04 16.88 8.83
CA SER A 439 17.58 15.94 9.84
C SER A 439 16.15 15.42 9.57
N VAL A 440 15.32 16.20 8.87
CA VAL A 440 13.97 15.78 8.48
C VAL A 440 14.06 14.66 7.43
N SER A 441 14.90 14.84 6.42
CA SER A 441 15.18 13.83 5.40
C SER A 441 15.78 12.56 6.00
N GLU A 442 16.74 12.70 6.93
CA GLU A 442 17.36 11.56 7.62
C GLU A 442 16.34 10.77 8.44
N ALA A 443 15.46 11.46 9.18
CA ALA A 443 14.39 10.81 9.95
C ALA A 443 13.40 10.07 9.03
N LEU A 444 13.08 10.63 7.86
CA LEU A 444 12.19 10.00 6.89
C LEU A 444 12.85 8.75 6.27
N ILE A 445 14.13 8.83 5.90
CA ILE A 445 14.90 7.68 5.38
C ILE A 445 14.95 6.54 6.40
N GLU A 446 15.20 6.86 7.69
CA GLU A 446 15.17 5.86 8.74
C GLU A 446 13.76 5.24 8.90
N ARG A 447 12.72 6.06 8.80
CA ARG A 447 11.35 5.57 8.81
C ARG A 447 11.06 4.62 7.64
N PHE A 448 11.56 4.90 6.44
CA PHE A 448 11.47 3.97 5.32
C PHE A 448 12.19 2.66 5.60
N ARG A 449 13.39 2.70 6.18
CA ARG A 449 14.14 1.49 6.53
C ARG A 449 13.40 0.62 7.55
N VAL A 450 12.73 1.23 8.52
CA VAL A 450 11.86 0.51 9.46
C VAL A 450 10.67 -0.13 8.73
N LEU A 451 9.98 0.63 7.86
CA LEU A 451 8.83 0.15 7.08
C LEU A 451 9.16 -1.04 6.18
N ILE A 452 10.36 -1.08 5.64
CA ILE A 452 10.81 -2.20 4.78
C ILE A 452 11.43 -3.36 5.57
N GLY A 453 11.44 -3.28 6.90
CA GLY A 453 11.89 -4.37 7.77
C GLY A 453 13.40 -4.62 7.78
N LEU A 454 14.21 -3.73 7.25
CA LEU A 454 15.66 -3.93 7.16
C LEU A 454 16.41 -3.71 8.48
N ASN A 455 15.78 -3.06 9.47
CA ASN A 455 16.35 -2.89 10.81
C ASN A 455 16.11 -4.09 11.73
N TYR A 456 15.35 -5.10 11.31
CA TYR A 456 15.05 -6.32 12.07
C TYR A 456 15.97 -7.51 11.73
N ARG A 457 17.16 -7.28 11.16
CA ARG A 457 18.18 -8.34 11.11
C ARG A 457 18.81 -8.45 12.50
N VAL A 458 18.16 -9.29 13.35
CA VAL A 458 18.76 -9.85 14.58
C VAL A 458 19.84 -10.87 14.20
#